data_3654aafc700684d5176fb47e76e50a38
#
_entry.id   3654aafc700684d5176fb47e76e50a38
#
_cell.length_a   1.000
_cell.length_b   1.000
_cell.length_c   1.000
_cell.angle_alpha   90.00
_cell.angle_beta   90.00
_cell.angle_gamma   90.00
#
_symmetry.space_group_name_H-M   'P 1'
#
loop_
_entity.id
_entity.type
_entity.pdbx_description
1 polymer ?
#
loop_
_entity_poly.entity_id
_entity_poly.type
_entity_poly.pdbx_seq_one_letter_code
_entity_poly.pdbx_strand_id
1 'polypeptide(L)'
;AIIIMVTLKEIARECNVSATTVSNILNGKPKVSEETRLRVLDVVKKRGYQPNYIAQGLRNQKTKTIGIIAEDISQFSTPGMIESIMACCEEKGYRTIVQNLRLYARWKESWYNNEEAYRSVLEPALQELRSIKVDGVIYVAGHARIIHFFPEDFSMPVVLAYAYTNADWIPSVVIEEEKGGYDMMKYLLSMGHREIGIIGGRADNIHTQKRLLGIQKAMFEEQVPYNPGWVRYGAWDRESGYEQAGPLVDAGVSAIFCICLLYTSPSPRDTER
;
A
#
# COMPACT_ATOMS: atom_id res chain seq x y z
N ALA A 1 7.25 -19.83 -33.52
CA ALA A 1 8.68 -19.95 -33.27
C ALA A 1 8.86 -20.44 -31.81
N ILE A 2 9.41 -21.64 -31.65
CA ILE A 2 9.78 -22.16 -30.31
C ILE A 2 11.04 -21.39 -29.91
N ILE A 3 10.92 -20.49 -28.92
CA ILE A 3 12.08 -19.81 -28.32
C ILE A 3 12.78 -20.87 -27.48
N ILE A 4 13.86 -21.45 -28.02
CA ILE A 4 14.75 -22.34 -27.23
C ILE A 4 15.49 -21.43 -26.24
N MET A 5 15.10 -21.46 -24.97
CA MET A 5 15.79 -20.72 -23.93
C MET A 5 17.15 -21.36 -23.67
N VAL A 6 18.22 -20.61 -23.93
CA VAL A 6 19.59 -21.03 -23.65
C VAL A 6 19.74 -21.25 -22.13
N THR A 7 20.36 -22.36 -21.76
CA THR A 7 20.56 -22.73 -20.35
C THR A 7 21.97 -22.39 -19.87
N LEU A 8 22.13 -22.20 -18.56
CA LEU A 8 23.43 -21.99 -17.93
C LEU A 8 24.42 -23.14 -18.18
N LYS A 9 23.90 -24.38 -18.36
CA LYS A 9 24.72 -25.56 -18.68
C LYS A 9 25.25 -25.49 -20.13
N GLU A 10 24.51 -24.96 -21.07
CA GLU A 10 24.96 -24.79 -22.47
C GLU A 10 26.06 -23.73 -22.56
N ILE A 11 25.89 -22.59 -21.88
CA ILE A 11 26.94 -21.57 -21.78
C ILE A 11 28.22 -22.16 -21.17
N ALA A 12 28.10 -22.93 -20.09
CA ALA A 12 29.22 -23.57 -19.41
C ALA A 12 29.98 -24.53 -20.36
N ARG A 13 29.23 -25.32 -21.13
CA ARG A 13 29.79 -26.23 -22.12
C ARG A 13 30.56 -25.50 -23.21
N GLU A 14 29.93 -24.43 -23.78
CA GLU A 14 30.54 -23.63 -24.85
C GLU A 14 31.82 -22.90 -24.39
N CYS A 15 31.85 -22.45 -23.14
CA CYS A 15 33.02 -21.81 -22.55
C CYS A 15 34.04 -22.78 -21.95
N ASN A 16 33.80 -24.09 -21.99
CA ASN A 16 34.61 -25.12 -21.36
C ASN A 16 34.90 -24.84 -19.87
N VAL A 17 33.87 -24.46 -19.11
CA VAL A 17 33.90 -24.20 -17.68
C VAL A 17 32.75 -24.89 -16.96
N SER A 18 32.77 -24.92 -15.63
CA SER A 18 31.64 -25.46 -14.87
C SER A 18 30.48 -24.50 -14.87
N ALA A 19 29.24 -25.01 -14.74
CA ALA A 19 28.05 -24.18 -14.55
C ALA A 19 28.16 -23.28 -13.31
N THR A 20 28.87 -23.73 -12.27
CA THR A 20 29.18 -22.95 -11.09
C THR A 20 30.10 -21.76 -11.42
N THR A 21 31.08 -21.95 -12.31
CA THR A 21 31.98 -20.88 -12.77
C THR A 21 31.20 -19.81 -13.51
N VAL A 22 30.29 -20.17 -14.47
CA VAL A 22 29.41 -19.22 -15.16
C VAL A 22 28.53 -18.47 -14.16
N SER A 23 27.92 -19.17 -13.22
CA SER A 23 27.10 -18.55 -12.16
C SER A 23 27.90 -17.55 -11.30
N ASN A 24 29.14 -17.89 -10.94
CA ASN A 24 30.00 -16.99 -10.16
C ASN A 24 30.38 -15.75 -10.94
N ILE A 25 30.66 -15.86 -12.25
CA ILE A 25 30.97 -14.74 -13.14
C ILE A 25 29.79 -13.80 -13.24
N LEU A 26 28.59 -14.34 -13.50
CA LEU A 26 27.34 -13.56 -13.60
C LEU A 26 26.97 -12.85 -12.29
N ASN A 27 27.37 -13.41 -11.14
CA ASN A 27 27.15 -12.83 -9.82
C ASN A 27 28.32 -11.95 -9.35
N GLY A 28 29.29 -11.60 -10.22
CA GLY A 28 30.40 -10.70 -9.87
C GLY A 28 31.41 -11.23 -8.86
N LYS A 29 31.43 -12.55 -8.59
CA LYS A 29 32.37 -13.13 -7.62
C LYS A 29 33.81 -13.15 -8.14
N PRO A 30 34.83 -12.75 -7.34
CA PRO A 30 36.21 -12.48 -7.80
C PRO A 30 37.12 -13.71 -7.99
N LYS A 31 36.58 -14.93 -8.06
CA LYS A 31 37.39 -16.16 -8.06
C LYS A 31 37.72 -16.73 -9.45
N VAL A 32 37.70 -15.92 -10.51
CA VAL A 32 37.93 -16.39 -11.89
C VAL A 32 38.89 -15.42 -12.60
N SER A 33 39.76 -15.93 -13.49
CA SER A 33 40.65 -15.08 -14.28
C SER A 33 39.85 -14.13 -15.20
N GLU A 34 40.39 -12.94 -15.44
CA GLU A 34 39.72 -11.93 -16.28
C GLU A 34 39.50 -12.43 -17.70
N GLU A 35 40.42 -13.20 -18.25
CA GLU A 35 40.26 -13.83 -19.58
C GLU A 35 39.05 -14.76 -19.61
N THR A 36 38.87 -15.63 -18.63
CA THR A 36 37.73 -16.54 -18.55
C THR A 36 36.43 -15.77 -18.33
N ARG A 37 36.48 -14.69 -17.55
CA ARG A 37 35.34 -13.81 -17.32
C ARG A 37 34.88 -13.16 -18.59
N LEU A 38 35.77 -12.54 -19.37
CA LEU A 38 35.45 -11.88 -20.64
C LEU A 38 34.87 -12.88 -21.64
N ARG A 39 35.47 -14.07 -21.80
CA ARG A 39 34.98 -15.12 -22.67
C ARG A 39 33.56 -15.56 -22.33
N VAL A 40 33.26 -15.78 -21.08
CA VAL A 40 31.92 -16.19 -20.63
C VAL A 40 30.90 -15.07 -20.86
N LEU A 41 31.24 -13.81 -20.55
CA LEU A 41 30.36 -12.67 -20.79
C LEU A 41 30.06 -12.43 -22.27
N ASP A 42 31.04 -12.66 -23.16
CA ASP A 42 30.83 -12.58 -24.62
C ASP A 42 29.85 -13.65 -25.13
N VAL A 43 30.01 -14.90 -24.68
CA VAL A 43 29.10 -15.99 -25.03
C VAL A 43 27.69 -15.73 -24.47
N VAL A 44 27.57 -15.27 -23.23
CA VAL A 44 26.28 -14.87 -22.63
C VAL A 44 25.57 -13.83 -23.48
N LYS A 45 26.32 -12.79 -23.93
CA LYS A 45 25.79 -11.72 -24.78
C LYS A 45 25.39 -12.24 -26.18
N LYS A 46 26.25 -13.04 -26.82
CA LYS A 46 25.99 -13.62 -28.16
C LYS A 46 24.77 -14.55 -28.17
N ARG A 47 24.59 -15.33 -27.11
CA ARG A 47 23.49 -16.26 -26.97
C ARG A 47 22.20 -15.63 -26.45
N GLY A 48 22.22 -14.35 -26.05
CA GLY A 48 21.06 -13.69 -25.42
C GLY A 48 20.63 -14.37 -24.12
N TYR A 49 21.57 -15.01 -23.39
CA TYR A 49 21.22 -15.68 -22.15
C TYR A 49 20.83 -14.67 -21.10
N GLN A 50 19.65 -14.86 -20.53
CA GLN A 50 19.19 -14.10 -19.37
C GLN A 50 19.18 -15.00 -18.14
N PRO A 51 19.83 -14.59 -17.03
CA PRO A 51 19.78 -15.33 -15.80
C PRO A 51 18.33 -15.54 -15.34
N ASN A 52 17.97 -16.79 -15.07
CA ASN A 52 16.67 -17.07 -14.47
C ASN A 52 16.75 -16.75 -12.98
N TYR A 53 16.28 -15.57 -12.60
CA TYR A 53 16.29 -15.08 -11.22
C TYR A 53 15.49 -15.96 -10.26
N ILE A 54 14.45 -16.63 -10.76
CA ILE A 54 13.67 -17.59 -9.95
C ILE A 54 14.54 -18.80 -9.59
N ALA A 55 15.32 -19.33 -10.56
CA ALA A 55 16.25 -20.42 -10.30
C ALA A 55 17.43 -20.04 -9.39
N GLN A 56 17.85 -18.77 -9.42
CA GLN A 56 18.87 -18.24 -8.50
C GLN A 56 18.32 -18.07 -7.08
N GLY A 57 17.08 -17.57 -6.95
CA GLY A 57 16.38 -17.41 -5.66
C GLY A 57 16.17 -18.75 -4.95
N LEU A 58 15.86 -19.81 -5.71
CA LEU A 58 15.76 -21.18 -5.18
C LEU A 58 17.05 -21.68 -4.51
N ARG A 59 18.20 -21.23 -5.02
CA ARG A 59 19.51 -21.64 -4.50
C ARG A 59 19.93 -20.85 -3.25
N ASN A 60 19.48 -19.61 -3.14
CA ASN A 60 19.86 -18.69 -2.06
C ASN A 60 18.78 -18.52 -0.99
N GLN A 61 17.64 -19.22 -1.09
CA GLN A 61 16.45 -19.09 -0.25
C GLN A 61 15.86 -17.65 -0.17
N LYS A 62 16.38 -16.72 -0.97
CA LYS A 62 15.90 -15.33 -1.08
C LYS A 62 15.87 -14.89 -2.53
N THR A 63 14.75 -14.35 -2.96
CA THR A 63 14.54 -13.89 -4.34
C THR A 63 14.85 -12.41 -4.53
N LYS A 64 15.05 -11.68 -3.43
CA LYS A 64 15.13 -10.20 -3.45
C LYS A 64 13.94 -9.58 -4.16
N THR A 65 12.76 -10.13 -3.89
CA THR A 65 11.50 -9.69 -4.50
C THR A 65 10.44 -9.51 -3.42
N ILE A 66 9.79 -8.36 -3.40
CA ILE A 66 8.65 -8.04 -2.54
C ILE A 66 7.38 -8.05 -3.37
N GLY A 67 6.35 -8.75 -2.89
CA GLY A 67 5.00 -8.66 -3.43
C GLY A 67 4.27 -7.45 -2.84
N ILE A 68 3.64 -6.65 -3.67
CA ILE A 68 2.75 -5.56 -3.24
C ILE A 68 1.35 -5.94 -3.69
N ILE A 69 0.42 -6.06 -2.74
CA ILE A 69 -1.00 -6.27 -3.04
C ILE A 69 -1.72 -4.97 -2.76
N ALA A 70 -2.31 -4.36 -3.80
CA ALA A 70 -3.13 -3.17 -3.67
C ALA A 70 -4.61 -3.53 -3.79
N GLU A 71 -5.45 -3.01 -2.92
CA GLU A 71 -6.91 -3.12 -3.03
C GLU A 71 -7.41 -2.47 -4.31
N ASP A 72 -6.93 -1.27 -4.57
CA ASP A 72 -7.16 -0.55 -5.83
C ASP A 72 -6.08 0.51 -6.04
N ILE A 73 -5.32 0.38 -7.12
CA ILE A 73 -4.23 1.31 -7.43
C ILE A 73 -4.75 2.73 -7.69
N SER A 74 -5.96 2.87 -8.22
CA SER A 74 -6.54 4.16 -8.58
C SER A 74 -7.11 4.94 -7.39
N GLN A 75 -7.17 4.37 -6.20
CA GLN A 75 -7.70 5.03 -5.01
C GLN A 75 -6.76 6.15 -4.53
N PHE A 76 -7.35 7.18 -3.98
CA PHE A 76 -6.81 8.49 -3.62
C PHE A 76 -5.34 8.51 -3.15
N SER A 77 -4.97 7.77 -2.11
CA SER A 77 -3.61 7.76 -1.55
C SER A 77 -2.75 6.58 -2.03
N THR A 78 -3.38 5.57 -2.63
CA THR A 78 -2.72 4.31 -3.01
C THR A 78 -1.59 4.49 -4.01
N PRO A 79 -1.70 5.34 -5.08
CA PRO A 79 -0.61 5.54 -6.03
C PRO A 79 0.66 6.04 -5.36
N GLY A 80 0.54 7.05 -4.49
CA GLY A 80 1.68 7.61 -3.77
C GLY A 80 2.32 6.64 -2.78
N MET A 81 1.51 5.82 -2.10
CA MET A 81 2.02 4.77 -1.21
C MET A 81 2.80 3.70 -1.98
N ILE A 82 2.24 3.21 -3.09
CA ILE A 82 2.90 2.19 -3.93
C ILE A 82 4.22 2.72 -4.47
N GLU A 83 4.23 3.93 -5.03
CA GLU A 83 5.44 4.57 -5.57
C GLU A 83 6.53 4.68 -4.49
N SER A 84 6.18 5.15 -3.30
CA SER A 84 7.13 5.27 -2.18
C SER A 84 7.67 3.92 -1.72
N ILE A 85 6.82 2.88 -1.69
CA ILE A 85 7.23 1.51 -1.35
C ILE A 85 8.19 0.97 -2.42
N MET A 86 7.89 1.17 -3.71
CA MET A 86 8.73 0.72 -4.81
C MET A 86 10.10 1.40 -4.79
N ALA A 87 10.14 2.73 -4.61
CA ALA A 87 11.39 3.48 -4.49
C ALA A 87 12.26 2.97 -3.33
N CYS A 88 11.67 2.76 -2.15
CA CYS A 88 12.39 2.21 -1.00
C CYS A 88 12.90 0.76 -1.26
N CYS A 89 12.12 -0.06 -1.96
CA CYS A 89 12.54 -1.40 -2.34
C CYS A 89 13.73 -1.35 -3.30
N GLU A 90 13.69 -0.46 -4.29
CA GLU A 90 14.78 -0.27 -5.26
C GLU A 90 16.08 0.17 -4.58
N GLU A 91 16.03 1.17 -3.70
CA GLU A 91 17.18 1.63 -2.89
C GLU A 91 17.82 0.50 -2.08
N LYS A 92 17.00 -0.45 -1.60
CA LYS A 92 17.44 -1.63 -0.83
C LYS A 92 17.81 -2.83 -1.70
N GLY A 93 17.79 -2.68 -3.03
CA GLY A 93 18.10 -3.73 -3.99
C GLY A 93 17.05 -4.85 -4.04
N TYR A 94 15.79 -4.54 -3.73
CA TYR A 94 14.65 -5.42 -3.94
C TYR A 94 13.91 -5.05 -5.22
N ARG A 95 13.38 -6.04 -5.90
CA ARG A 95 12.40 -5.88 -6.98
C ARG A 95 11.00 -5.94 -6.40
N THR A 96 10.04 -5.38 -7.09
CA THR A 96 8.64 -5.40 -6.69
C THR A 96 7.78 -6.08 -7.73
N ILE A 97 6.74 -6.78 -7.29
CA ILE A 97 5.66 -7.30 -8.11
C ILE A 97 4.38 -6.76 -7.52
N VAL A 98 3.60 -6.03 -8.33
CA VAL A 98 2.37 -5.40 -7.88
C VAL A 98 1.16 -6.19 -8.39
N GLN A 99 0.31 -6.62 -7.48
CA GLN A 99 -0.99 -7.23 -7.73
C GLN A 99 -2.10 -6.22 -7.38
N ASN A 100 -2.92 -5.85 -8.35
CA ASN A 100 -4.06 -4.96 -8.14
C ASN A 100 -5.35 -5.77 -8.06
N LEU A 101 -5.98 -5.82 -6.90
CA LEU A 101 -7.22 -6.56 -6.69
C LEU A 101 -8.42 -5.90 -7.38
N ARG A 102 -8.36 -4.59 -7.64
CA ARG A 102 -9.41 -3.81 -8.30
C ARG A 102 -10.78 -3.93 -7.62
N LEU A 103 -10.79 -3.88 -6.30
CA LEU A 103 -12.00 -4.15 -5.50
C LEU A 103 -13.11 -3.16 -5.82
N TYR A 104 -12.80 -1.87 -5.85
CA TYR A 104 -13.75 -0.83 -6.19
C TYR A 104 -14.23 -0.92 -7.64
N ALA A 105 -13.32 -1.21 -8.58
CA ALA A 105 -13.70 -1.38 -9.99
C ALA A 105 -14.66 -2.56 -10.20
N ARG A 106 -14.52 -3.62 -9.39
CA ARG A 106 -15.37 -4.82 -9.47
C ARG A 106 -16.73 -4.63 -8.82
N TRP A 107 -16.76 -4.05 -7.63
CA TRP A 107 -17.93 -4.10 -6.73
C TRP A 107 -18.34 -2.76 -6.14
N LYS A 108 -17.72 -1.64 -6.54
CA LYS A 108 -17.94 -0.31 -5.97
C LYS A 108 -17.80 -0.38 -4.44
N GLU A 109 -18.77 0.17 -3.69
CA GLU A 109 -18.76 0.18 -2.22
C GLU A 109 -19.16 -1.18 -1.59
N SER A 110 -19.78 -2.09 -2.37
CA SER A 110 -20.37 -3.32 -1.83
C SER A 110 -19.33 -4.35 -1.31
N TRP A 111 -18.07 -4.24 -1.74
CA TRP A 111 -17.00 -5.12 -1.26
C TRP A 111 -16.56 -4.85 0.18
N TYR A 112 -16.76 -3.63 0.66
CA TYR A 112 -16.18 -3.14 1.91
C TYR A 112 -16.55 -4.01 3.13
N ASN A 113 -17.79 -4.53 3.16
CA ASN A 113 -18.29 -5.42 4.21
C ASN A 113 -18.55 -6.84 3.69
N ASN A 114 -18.06 -7.20 2.49
CA ASN A 114 -18.24 -8.53 1.88
C ASN A 114 -16.91 -9.28 1.88
N GLU A 115 -16.63 -9.97 2.99
CA GLU A 115 -15.39 -10.71 3.19
C GLU A 115 -15.21 -11.84 2.17
N GLU A 116 -16.28 -12.51 1.77
CA GLU A 116 -16.24 -13.60 0.80
C GLU A 116 -15.80 -13.10 -0.60
N ALA A 117 -16.40 -12.00 -1.07
CA ALA A 117 -16.01 -11.38 -2.34
C ALA A 117 -14.53 -10.96 -2.32
N TYR A 118 -14.12 -10.30 -1.27
CA TYR A 118 -12.73 -9.89 -1.08
C TYR A 118 -11.76 -11.08 -1.07
N ARG A 119 -12.09 -12.12 -0.30
CA ARG A 119 -11.32 -13.35 -0.18
C ARG A 119 -11.12 -14.04 -1.53
N SER A 120 -12.16 -14.06 -2.38
CA SER A 120 -12.13 -14.69 -3.69
C SER A 120 -11.05 -14.14 -4.65
N VAL A 121 -10.60 -12.90 -4.46
CA VAL A 121 -9.54 -12.29 -5.28
C VAL A 121 -8.20 -12.20 -4.55
N LEU A 122 -8.20 -12.11 -3.23
CA LEU A 122 -6.97 -12.03 -2.45
C LEU A 122 -6.24 -13.38 -2.39
N GLU A 123 -6.96 -14.48 -2.16
CA GLU A 123 -6.34 -15.82 -2.10
C GLU A 123 -5.56 -16.18 -3.37
N PRO A 124 -6.11 -16.03 -4.58
CA PRO A 124 -5.34 -16.26 -5.80
C PRO A 124 -4.11 -15.36 -5.92
N ALA A 125 -4.21 -14.08 -5.57
CA ALA A 125 -3.07 -13.16 -5.60
C ALA A 125 -1.95 -13.59 -4.63
N LEU A 126 -2.31 -14.02 -3.42
CA LEU A 126 -1.35 -14.57 -2.45
C LEU A 126 -0.73 -15.87 -2.94
N GLN A 127 -1.50 -16.77 -3.57
CA GLN A 127 -0.99 -18.01 -4.14
C GLN A 127 0.00 -17.75 -5.28
N GLU A 128 -0.28 -16.75 -6.14
CA GLU A 128 0.63 -16.35 -7.21
C GLU A 128 1.95 -15.83 -6.64
N LEU A 129 1.92 -14.92 -5.67
CA LEU A 129 3.13 -14.41 -5.00
C LEU A 129 3.92 -15.53 -4.29
N ARG A 130 3.22 -16.50 -3.69
CA ARG A 130 3.86 -17.71 -3.14
C ARG A 130 4.57 -18.55 -4.20
N SER A 131 3.93 -18.74 -5.36
CA SER A 131 4.50 -19.53 -6.46
C SER A 131 5.78 -18.90 -7.01
N ILE A 132 5.84 -17.58 -7.05
CA ILE A 132 7.00 -16.78 -7.46
C ILE A 132 8.06 -16.73 -6.35
N LYS A 133 7.71 -17.14 -5.11
CA LYS A 133 8.58 -17.12 -3.93
C LYS A 133 9.09 -15.74 -3.57
N VAL A 134 8.20 -14.76 -3.50
CA VAL A 134 8.56 -13.44 -2.97
C VAL A 134 9.05 -13.57 -1.51
N ASP A 135 9.96 -12.68 -1.10
CA ASP A 135 10.55 -12.71 0.25
C ASP A 135 9.60 -12.17 1.33
N GLY A 136 8.58 -11.43 0.92
CA GLY A 136 7.53 -10.89 1.78
C GLY A 136 6.45 -10.17 0.98
N VAL A 137 5.37 -9.82 1.64
CA VAL A 137 4.21 -9.13 1.07
C VAL A 137 3.94 -7.83 1.82
N ILE A 138 3.72 -6.75 1.07
CA ILE A 138 3.16 -5.51 1.59
C ILE A 138 1.74 -5.38 1.05
N TYR A 139 0.77 -5.39 1.94
CA TYR A 139 -0.63 -5.19 1.60
C TYR A 139 -0.98 -3.71 1.76
N VAL A 140 -1.46 -3.08 0.70
CA VAL A 140 -1.80 -1.66 0.65
C VAL A 140 -3.31 -1.51 0.55
N ALA A 141 -3.94 -1.05 1.62
CA ALA A 141 -5.37 -0.78 1.63
C ALA A 141 -5.70 0.57 0.99
N GLY A 142 -6.81 0.65 0.29
CA GLY A 142 -7.34 1.90 -0.24
C GLY A 142 -8.03 2.75 0.82
N HIS A 143 -8.64 2.09 1.81
CA HIS A 143 -9.26 2.69 2.98
C HIS A 143 -8.87 1.93 4.23
N ALA A 144 -8.57 2.63 5.33
CA ALA A 144 -8.27 1.94 6.58
C ALA A 144 -9.47 1.15 7.08
N ARG A 145 -9.24 -0.11 7.30
CA ARG A 145 -10.19 -1.06 7.88
C ARG A 145 -9.45 -2.13 8.65
N ILE A 146 -10.17 -2.90 9.42
CA ILE A 146 -9.61 -4.07 10.10
C ILE A 146 -9.59 -5.23 9.11
N ILE A 147 -8.42 -5.82 8.91
CA ILE A 147 -8.21 -6.99 8.05
C ILE A 147 -8.14 -8.23 8.96
N HIS A 148 -9.09 -9.15 8.80
CA HIS A 148 -9.17 -10.40 9.60
C HIS A 148 -8.60 -11.62 8.89
N PHE A 149 -7.95 -11.46 7.77
CA PHE A 149 -7.98 -12.41 6.68
C PHE A 149 -6.72 -13.26 6.51
N PHE A 150 -5.57 -12.83 7.06
CA PHE A 150 -4.37 -13.63 6.90
C PHE A 150 -4.41 -14.84 7.83
N PRO A 151 -4.30 -16.07 7.29
CA PRO A 151 -4.29 -17.26 8.12
C PRO A 151 -3.04 -17.28 9.01
N GLU A 152 -3.18 -17.85 10.22
CA GLU A 152 -2.07 -17.93 11.20
C GLU A 152 -0.88 -18.72 10.68
N ASP A 153 -1.10 -19.66 9.76
CA ASP A 153 -0.06 -20.45 9.10
C ASP A 153 0.55 -19.78 7.86
N PHE A 154 0.27 -18.48 7.65
CA PHE A 154 0.81 -17.76 6.51
C PHE A 154 2.32 -17.64 6.62
N SER A 155 3.04 -18.42 5.83
CA SER A 155 4.49 -18.66 5.95
C SER A 155 5.39 -17.52 5.45
N MET A 156 4.82 -16.46 4.85
CA MET A 156 5.58 -15.31 4.36
C MET A 156 5.41 -14.12 5.28
N PRO A 157 6.47 -13.30 5.49
CA PRO A 157 6.31 -12.02 6.18
C PRO A 157 5.29 -11.13 5.46
N VAL A 158 4.37 -10.55 6.24
CA VAL A 158 3.35 -9.60 5.75
C VAL A 158 3.41 -8.33 6.56
N VAL A 159 3.27 -7.19 5.89
CA VAL A 159 3.08 -5.88 6.51
C VAL A 159 1.85 -5.24 5.90
N LEU A 160 1.00 -4.67 6.73
CA LEU A 160 -0.15 -3.88 6.26
C LEU A 160 0.24 -2.40 6.18
N ALA A 161 -0.04 -1.78 5.06
CA ALA A 161 0.03 -0.34 4.88
C ALA A 161 -1.39 0.22 4.80
N TYR A 162 -1.69 1.17 5.69
CA TYR A 162 -2.98 1.84 5.75
C TYR A 162 -4.16 0.92 6.15
N ALA A 163 -3.88 -0.15 6.88
CA ALA A 163 -4.89 -1.06 7.41
C ALA A 163 -4.53 -1.50 8.83
N TYR A 164 -5.53 -1.92 9.59
CA TYR A 164 -5.41 -2.49 10.92
C TYR A 164 -5.64 -4.01 10.87
N THR A 165 -5.19 -4.71 11.89
CA THR A 165 -5.48 -6.14 12.08
C THR A 165 -5.55 -6.48 13.56
N ASN A 166 -6.28 -7.53 13.89
CA ASN A 166 -6.30 -8.12 15.23
C ASN A 166 -5.25 -9.24 15.38
N ALA A 167 -4.47 -9.51 14.33
CA ALA A 167 -3.41 -10.50 14.35
C ALA A 167 -2.10 -9.85 14.85
N ASP A 168 -1.68 -10.19 16.07
CA ASP A 168 -0.51 -9.58 16.73
C ASP A 168 0.81 -9.80 15.97
N TRP A 169 0.85 -10.82 15.11
CA TRP A 169 2.05 -11.16 14.32
C TRP A 169 2.19 -10.37 13.01
N ILE A 170 1.18 -9.57 12.61
CA ILE A 170 1.22 -8.75 11.39
C ILE A 170 1.43 -7.28 11.75
N PRO A 171 2.59 -6.70 11.43
CA PRO A 171 2.80 -5.27 11.61
C PRO A 171 1.88 -4.44 10.71
N SER A 172 1.36 -3.34 11.26
CA SER A 172 0.55 -2.36 10.54
C SER A 172 1.21 -0.98 10.58
N VAL A 173 1.33 -0.36 9.42
CA VAL A 173 1.75 1.04 9.28
C VAL A 173 0.51 1.87 8.96
N VAL A 174 0.11 2.70 9.92
CA VAL A 174 -1.13 3.48 9.86
C VAL A 174 -0.88 4.94 10.20
N ILE A 175 -1.85 5.80 9.87
CA ILE A 175 -1.85 7.21 10.25
C ILE A 175 -2.36 7.34 11.68
N GLU A 176 -1.82 8.30 12.44
CA GLU A 176 -2.31 8.69 13.77
C GLU A 176 -3.59 9.54 13.67
N GLU A 177 -4.69 8.89 13.30
CA GLU A 177 -5.98 9.53 13.01
C GLU A 177 -6.54 10.33 14.20
N GLU A 178 -6.44 9.77 15.39
CA GLU A 178 -6.89 10.44 16.62
C GLU A 178 -6.10 11.72 16.86
N LYS A 179 -4.78 11.64 16.73
CA LYS A 179 -3.90 12.81 16.85
C LYS A 179 -4.22 13.87 15.81
N GLY A 180 -4.44 13.48 14.55
CA GLY A 180 -4.79 14.41 13.46
C GLY A 180 -6.12 15.15 13.75
N GLY A 181 -7.14 14.43 14.22
CA GLY A 181 -8.41 15.01 14.65
C GLY A 181 -8.25 15.95 15.84
N TYR A 182 -7.46 15.53 16.84
CA TYR A 182 -7.15 16.31 18.04
C TYR A 182 -6.41 17.62 17.70
N ASP A 183 -5.30 17.54 16.96
CA ASP A 183 -4.45 18.69 16.65
C ASP A 183 -5.23 19.76 15.86
N MET A 184 -6.01 19.33 14.87
CA MET A 184 -6.80 20.27 14.06
C MET A 184 -7.92 20.91 14.88
N MET A 185 -8.59 20.16 15.75
CA MET A 185 -9.61 20.74 16.64
C MET A 185 -8.99 21.74 17.62
N LYS A 186 -7.86 21.41 18.24
CA LYS A 186 -7.10 22.36 19.10
C LYS A 186 -6.75 23.64 18.35
N TYR A 187 -6.37 23.54 17.07
CA TYR A 187 -6.09 24.69 16.24
C TYR A 187 -7.32 25.60 16.08
N LEU A 188 -8.47 25.04 15.70
CA LEU A 188 -9.72 25.81 15.57
C LEU A 188 -10.14 26.46 16.89
N LEU A 189 -10.03 25.74 18.00
CA LEU A 189 -10.35 26.25 19.32
C LEU A 189 -9.39 27.40 19.74
N SER A 190 -8.11 27.30 19.36
CA SER A 190 -7.13 28.39 19.61
C SER A 190 -7.41 29.67 18.81
N MET A 191 -8.10 29.54 17.67
CA MET A 191 -8.57 30.67 16.86
C MET A 191 -9.84 31.33 17.43
N GLY A 192 -10.39 30.80 18.53
CA GLY A 192 -11.59 31.32 19.20
C GLY A 192 -12.90 30.69 18.77
N HIS A 193 -12.89 29.74 17.82
CA HIS A 193 -14.12 29.04 17.45
C HIS A 193 -14.63 28.15 18.59
N ARG A 194 -15.95 28.12 18.79
CA ARG A 194 -16.62 27.28 19.79
C ARG A 194 -17.80 26.50 19.19
N GLU A 195 -18.45 27.05 18.19
CA GLU A 195 -19.53 26.46 17.40
C GLU A 195 -18.91 25.88 16.12
N ILE A 196 -18.47 24.62 16.20
CA ILE A 196 -17.71 23.98 15.14
C ILE A 196 -18.50 22.81 14.58
N GLY A 197 -18.84 22.91 13.29
CA GLY A 197 -19.44 21.81 12.54
C GLY A 197 -18.36 20.81 12.09
N ILE A 198 -18.72 19.54 12.00
CA ILE A 198 -17.82 18.47 11.55
C ILE A 198 -18.46 17.74 10.38
N ILE A 199 -17.74 17.61 9.26
CA ILE A 199 -18.15 16.73 8.16
C ILE A 199 -17.21 15.53 8.15
N GLY A 200 -17.74 14.40 8.65
CA GLY A 200 -17.10 13.11 8.70
C GLY A 200 -17.27 12.32 7.41
N GLY A 201 -16.50 11.27 7.24
CA GLY A 201 -16.78 10.22 6.28
C GLY A 201 -17.89 9.30 6.78
N ARG A 202 -17.98 8.09 6.20
CA ARG A 202 -18.96 7.07 6.66
C ARG A 202 -18.83 6.84 8.16
N ALA A 203 -19.95 6.75 8.85
CA ALA A 203 -19.97 6.57 10.31
C ALA A 203 -19.36 5.23 10.76
N ASP A 204 -19.42 4.20 9.92
CA ASP A 204 -18.86 2.86 10.17
C ASP A 204 -17.36 2.73 9.81
N ASN A 205 -16.74 3.82 9.34
CA ASN A 205 -15.34 3.81 8.95
C ASN A 205 -14.42 4.16 10.12
N ILE A 206 -13.34 3.39 10.29
CA ILE A 206 -12.40 3.55 11.40
C ILE A 206 -11.68 4.90 11.40
N HIS A 207 -11.43 5.51 10.23
CA HIS A 207 -10.87 6.86 10.14
C HIS A 207 -11.81 7.89 10.78
N THR A 208 -13.09 7.83 10.41
CA THR A 208 -14.12 8.73 10.95
C THR A 208 -14.18 8.59 12.47
N GLN A 209 -14.28 7.36 12.97
CA GLN A 209 -14.38 7.09 14.40
C GLN A 209 -13.16 7.60 15.19
N LYS A 210 -11.94 7.28 14.72
CA LYS A 210 -10.71 7.71 15.40
C LYS A 210 -10.49 9.21 15.35
N ARG A 211 -10.76 9.87 14.21
CA ARG A 211 -10.67 11.34 14.12
C ARG A 211 -11.69 12.02 15.02
N LEU A 212 -12.93 11.53 15.06
CA LEU A 212 -13.95 12.04 15.99
C LEU A 212 -13.55 11.88 17.45
N LEU A 213 -12.89 10.77 17.82
CA LEU A 213 -12.39 10.57 19.17
C LEU A 213 -11.36 11.63 19.54
N GLY A 214 -10.41 11.94 18.66
CA GLY A 214 -9.45 13.02 18.86
C GLY A 214 -10.11 14.40 18.98
N ILE A 215 -11.10 14.69 18.13
CA ILE A 215 -11.89 15.91 18.17
C ILE A 215 -12.60 16.07 19.52
N GLN A 216 -13.30 15.03 19.97
CA GLN A 216 -14.03 15.05 21.25
C GLN A 216 -13.08 15.28 22.43
N LYS A 217 -11.91 14.63 22.41
CA LYS A 217 -10.87 14.82 23.43
C LYS A 217 -10.39 16.26 23.49
N ALA A 218 -10.09 16.89 22.36
CA ALA A 218 -9.67 18.28 22.29
C ALA A 218 -10.74 19.24 22.81
N MET A 219 -12.01 19.04 22.43
CA MET A 219 -13.13 19.85 22.91
C MET A 219 -13.36 19.69 24.42
N PHE A 220 -13.23 18.47 24.94
CA PHE A 220 -13.36 18.20 26.37
C PHE A 220 -12.27 18.93 27.18
N GLU A 221 -11.03 18.88 26.76
CA GLU A 221 -9.91 19.58 27.43
C GLU A 221 -10.09 21.10 27.45
N GLU A 222 -10.67 21.67 26.40
CA GLU A 222 -10.96 23.12 26.31
C GLU A 222 -12.34 23.50 26.90
N GLN A 223 -13.03 22.55 27.54
CA GLN A 223 -14.35 22.76 28.13
C GLN A 223 -15.42 23.27 27.16
N VAL A 224 -15.30 22.89 25.86
CA VAL A 224 -16.25 23.17 24.82
C VAL A 224 -17.19 21.99 24.65
N PRO A 225 -18.52 22.15 24.79
CA PRO A 225 -19.46 21.06 24.62
C PRO A 225 -19.42 20.48 23.21
N TYR A 226 -19.28 19.16 23.09
CA TYR A 226 -19.44 18.46 21.84
C TYR A 226 -20.95 18.35 21.50
N ASN A 227 -21.34 18.86 20.33
CA ASN A 227 -22.71 18.80 19.85
C ASN A 227 -22.85 17.76 18.72
N PRO A 228 -23.44 16.58 18.97
CA PRO A 228 -23.67 15.57 17.92
C PRO A 228 -24.52 16.08 16.76
N GLY A 229 -25.39 17.08 16.97
CA GLY A 229 -26.22 17.70 15.94
C GLY A 229 -25.42 18.47 14.87
N TRP A 230 -24.17 18.80 15.16
CA TRP A 230 -23.24 19.46 14.24
C TRP A 230 -22.27 18.49 13.57
N VAL A 231 -22.47 17.18 13.74
CA VAL A 231 -21.71 16.14 13.06
C VAL A 231 -22.52 15.61 11.90
N ARG A 232 -21.98 15.73 10.72
CA ARG A 232 -22.56 15.23 9.47
C ARG A 232 -21.66 14.17 8.87
N TYR A 233 -22.23 13.27 8.10
CA TYR A 233 -21.52 12.17 7.47
C TYR A 233 -21.68 12.21 5.96
N GLY A 234 -20.58 12.04 5.24
CA GLY A 234 -20.53 11.96 3.78
C GLY A 234 -19.97 10.61 3.31
N ALA A 235 -19.87 10.46 2.00
CA ALA A 235 -19.45 9.23 1.31
C ALA A 235 -18.00 9.26 0.79
N TRP A 236 -17.13 10.12 1.34
CA TRP A 236 -15.75 10.34 0.89
C TRP A 236 -15.66 10.93 -0.53
N ASP A 237 -16.66 11.66 -0.97
CA ASP A 237 -16.69 12.37 -2.24
C ASP A 237 -17.07 13.85 -2.05
N ARG A 238 -16.83 14.64 -3.08
CA ARG A 238 -17.05 16.09 -3.04
C ARG A 238 -18.54 16.44 -2.94
N GLU A 239 -19.39 15.68 -3.61
CA GLU A 239 -20.82 15.95 -3.68
C GLU A 239 -21.47 15.82 -2.30
N SER A 240 -21.22 14.70 -1.61
CA SER A 240 -21.70 14.47 -0.25
C SER A 240 -21.17 15.51 0.75
N GLY A 241 -19.90 15.93 0.60
CA GLY A 241 -19.34 17.00 1.44
C GLY A 241 -20.05 18.33 1.25
N TYR A 242 -20.34 18.70 0.01
CA TYR A 242 -21.06 19.92 -0.34
C TYR A 242 -22.50 19.91 0.22
N GLU A 243 -23.22 18.81 0.07
CA GLU A 243 -24.57 18.64 0.62
C GLU A 243 -24.62 18.79 2.14
N GLN A 244 -23.60 18.32 2.84
CA GLN A 244 -23.54 18.39 4.30
C GLN A 244 -23.12 19.77 4.85
N ALA A 245 -22.51 20.62 4.03
CA ALA A 245 -22.05 21.94 4.46
C ALA A 245 -23.23 22.94 4.70
N GLY A 246 -24.21 22.95 3.81
CA GLY A 246 -25.37 23.86 3.90
C GLY A 246 -26.07 23.80 5.25
N PRO A 247 -26.54 22.63 5.72
CA PRO A 247 -27.18 22.47 7.01
C PRO A 247 -26.36 22.93 8.23
N LEU A 248 -25.01 22.84 8.15
CA LEU A 248 -24.13 23.34 9.20
C LEU A 248 -24.05 24.87 9.19
N VAL A 249 -23.97 25.48 8.01
CA VAL A 249 -24.02 26.94 7.87
C VAL A 249 -25.35 27.49 8.39
N ASP A 250 -26.46 26.84 8.06
CA ASP A 250 -27.79 27.21 8.54
C ASP A 250 -27.93 27.06 10.06
N ALA A 251 -27.24 26.11 10.65
CA ALA A 251 -27.14 25.91 12.09
C ALA A 251 -26.29 26.98 12.83
N GLY A 252 -25.66 27.90 12.07
CA GLY A 252 -24.88 29.02 12.61
C GLY A 252 -23.50 28.66 13.15
N VAL A 253 -22.90 27.55 12.70
CA VAL A 253 -21.52 27.19 13.13
C VAL A 253 -20.52 28.24 12.63
N SER A 254 -19.53 28.56 13.45
CA SER A 254 -18.52 29.58 13.17
C SER A 254 -17.33 29.01 12.35
N ALA A 255 -17.19 27.68 12.30
CA ALA A 255 -16.19 26.96 11.49
C ALA A 255 -16.71 25.56 11.13
N ILE A 256 -16.22 25.00 10.03
CA ILE A 256 -16.50 23.62 9.62
C ILE A 256 -15.18 22.89 9.48
N PHE A 257 -15.05 21.80 10.21
CA PHE A 257 -13.92 20.88 10.09
C PHE A 257 -14.32 19.70 9.18
N CYS A 258 -13.80 19.69 7.95
CA CYS A 258 -13.92 18.56 7.05
C CYS A 258 -12.79 17.57 7.32
N ILE A 259 -13.12 16.37 7.77
CA ILE A 259 -12.11 15.34 8.06
C ILE A 259 -11.61 14.60 6.81
N CYS A 260 -12.02 15.01 5.62
CA CYS A 260 -11.56 14.55 4.32
C CYS A 260 -11.34 15.76 3.39
N LEU A 261 -10.20 15.79 2.71
CA LEU A 261 -9.87 16.85 1.75
C LEU A 261 -10.84 16.94 0.57
N LEU A 262 -11.46 15.80 0.18
CA LEU A 262 -12.41 15.76 -0.93
C LEU A 262 -13.70 16.54 -0.65
N TYR A 263 -14.00 16.84 0.62
CA TYR A 263 -15.16 17.64 1.01
C TYR A 263 -14.93 19.14 0.85
N THR A 264 -13.69 19.57 0.74
CA THR A 264 -13.36 20.97 0.53
C THR A 264 -13.42 21.34 -0.96
N SER A 265 -13.66 22.62 -1.27
CA SER A 265 -13.46 23.13 -2.61
C SER A 265 -12.01 22.86 -3.07
N PRO A 266 -11.76 22.62 -4.37
CA PRO A 266 -10.41 22.39 -4.85
C PRO A 266 -9.54 23.58 -4.41
N SER A 267 -8.45 23.25 -3.70
CA SER A 267 -7.44 24.24 -3.40
C SER A 267 -6.76 24.63 -4.72
N PRO A 268 -6.18 25.85 -4.82
CA PRO A 268 -5.39 26.21 -6.00
C PRO A 268 -4.31 25.19 -6.36
N ARG A 269 -3.83 24.41 -5.37
CA ARG A 269 -2.86 23.32 -5.59
C ARG A 269 -3.46 22.08 -6.26
N ASP A 270 -4.77 21.90 -6.21
CA ASP A 270 -5.44 20.75 -6.83
C ASP A 270 -5.77 20.98 -8.30
N THR A 271 -5.73 22.24 -8.77
CA THR A 271 -5.92 22.64 -10.17
C THR A 271 -4.66 22.63 -11.00
N GLU A 272 -3.48 22.43 -10.38
CA GLU A 272 -2.17 22.40 -11.02
C GLU A 272 -1.64 20.98 -11.31
N ARG A 273 -2.50 19.94 -11.19
CA ARG A 273 -2.15 18.55 -11.50
C ARG A 273 -2.82 18.03 -12.74
#